data_492b4548d687fde96c2af4052e09f7b9
#
_entry.id   492b4548d687fde96c2af4052e09f7b9
#
_cell.length_a   1.000
_cell.length_b   1.000
_cell.length_c   1.000
_cell.angle_alpha   90.00
_cell.angle_beta   90.00
_cell.angle_gamma   90.00
#
_symmetry.space_group_name_H-M   'P 1'
#
loop_
_entity.id
_entity.type
_entity.pdbx_description
1 polymer ?
#
loop_
_entity_poly.entity_id
_entity_poly.type
_entity_poly.pdbx_seq_one_letter_code
_entity_poly.pdbx_strand_id
1 'polypeptide(L)'
;LAIIWDGGVRMANLCIAGSMAVNGVSALHSEILRKDLFKDACQMMPDKFKNVTNGIDHRRWLAQINPRLDELVRALAGGDEYLLHPEALKKLEAYADDTAVLNRLGEIKRANKLDFAAYVKKTQGIVLNTDAIFDVQVKRLHEYKRQLMNTMSILHLYFCLKDGTLTDFTPTAFIFGAKAAPGYAVAKRIIRLINSLAAEINADPICRDRLQVVFLENYRVSLAEHLMPASEVSQQISTAGKEASGTGNMKFMMNGALTVGTLDGANVERHERLGDENMFLLSLIHISEPT
;
A
#
# COMPACT_ATOMS: atom_id res chain seq x y z
N LEU A 1 -35.00 -2.97 7.12
CA LEU A 1 -34.23 -3.94 6.31
C LEU A 1 -34.97 -4.39 5.05
N ALA A 2 -35.66 -3.48 4.34
CA ALA A 2 -36.36 -3.83 3.12
C ALA A 2 -35.30 -4.34 2.07
N ILE A 3 -35.54 -5.54 1.53
CA ILE A 3 -34.72 -6.10 0.45
C ILE A 3 -35.10 -5.46 -0.89
N ILE A 4 -36.40 -5.23 -1.07
CA ILE A 4 -36.95 -4.52 -2.24
C ILE A 4 -37.43 -3.14 -1.77
N TRP A 5 -36.94 -2.09 -2.40
CA TRP A 5 -37.29 -0.72 -2.08
C TRP A 5 -37.17 0.16 -3.33
N ASP A 6 -38.19 0.98 -3.56
CA ASP A 6 -38.20 1.95 -4.67
C ASP A 6 -37.86 1.29 -6.04
N GLY A 7 -38.51 0.15 -6.33
CA GLY A 7 -38.32 -0.60 -7.58
C GLY A 7 -36.96 -1.29 -7.74
N GLY A 8 -36.06 -1.19 -6.75
CA GLY A 8 -34.72 -1.78 -6.79
C GLY A 8 -34.48 -2.84 -5.72
N VAL A 9 -33.52 -3.74 -5.95
CA VAL A 9 -33.06 -4.72 -4.98
C VAL A 9 -31.85 -4.14 -4.21
N ARG A 10 -31.99 -4.05 -2.89
CA ARG A 10 -30.88 -3.68 -1.99
C ARG A 10 -30.04 -4.91 -1.70
N MET A 11 -29.01 -5.12 -2.50
CA MET A 11 -28.18 -6.32 -2.45
C MET A 11 -27.53 -6.55 -1.09
N ALA A 12 -27.09 -5.48 -0.40
CA ALA A 12 -26.51 -5.60 0.94
C ALA A 12 -27.54 -6.19 1.94
N ASN A 13 -28.78 -5.71 1.92
CA ASN A 13 -29.85 -6.22 2.80
C ASN A 13 -30.19 -7.67 2.46
N LEU A 14 -30.24 -8.02 1.16
CA LEU A 14 -30.44 -9.38 0.72
C LEU A 14 -29.32 -10.30 1.23
N CYS A 15 -28.06 -9.88 1.07
CA CYS A 15 -26.90 -10.63 1.56
C CYS A 15 -26.92 -10.80 3.09
N ILE A 16 -27.25 -9.75 3.84
CA ILE A 16 -27.39 -9.82 5.29
C ILE A 16 -28.50 -10.79 5.69
N ALA A 17 -29.66 -10.74 5.04
CA ALA A 17 -30.76 -11.63 5.33
C ALA A 17 -30.42 -13.10 5.02
N GLY A 18 -29.85 -13.35 3.84
CA GLY A 18 -29.62 -14.71 3.32
C GLY A 18 -28.32 -15.40 3.77
N SER A 19 -27.34 -14.67 4.31
CA SER A 19 -26.07 -15.25 4.74
C SER A 19 -26.13 -15.81 6.16
N MET A 20 -25.24 -16.74 6.49
CA MET A 20 -25.07 -17.26 7.87
C MET A 20 -24.32 -16.25 8.76
N ALA A 21 -23.38 -15.50 8.18
CA ALA A 21 -22.59 -14.51 8.89
C ALA A 21 -22.28 -13.30 7.98
N VAL A 22 -22.09 -12.15 8.59
CA VAL A 22 -21.63 -10.90 7.97
C VAL A 22 -20.26 -10.59 8.54
N ASN A 23 -19.23 -10.56 7.70
CA ASN A 23 -17.85 -10.39 8.13
C ASN A 23 -17.32 -9.00 7.81
N GLY A 24 -16.83 -8.27 8.81
CA GLY A 24 -15.93 -7.15 8.60
C GLY A 24 -14.50 -7.64 8.33
N VAL A 25 -13.74 -6.92 7.52
CA VAL A 25 -12.41 -7.30 7.03
C VAL A 25 -11.25 -6.59 7.73
N SER A 26 -11.55 -5.78 8.75
CA SER A 26 -10.67 -5.23 9.78
C SER A 26 -11.51 -4.93 11.03
N ALA A 27 -10.87 -4.72 12.18
CA ALA A 27 -11.55 -4.37 13.41
C ALA A 27 -12.38 -3.07 13.24
N LEU A 28 -11.74 -2.01 12.71
CA LEU A 28 -12.41 -0.74 12.43
C LEU A 28 -13.59 -0.90 11.45
N HIS A 29 -13.42 -1.64 10.37
CA HIS A 29 -14.49 -1.90 9.41
C HIS A 29 -15.67 -2.63 10.08
N SER A 30 -15.39 -3.63 10.90
CA SER A 30 -16.42 -4.38 11.63
C SER A 30 -17.21 -3.49 12.60
N GLU A 31 -16.54 -2.52 13.22
CA GLU A 31 -17.17 -1.54 14.09
C GLU A 31 -18.08 -0.59 13.30
N ILE A 32 -17.61 -0.05 12.16
CA ILE A 32 -18.41 0.79 11.24
C ILE A 32 -19.65 0.02 10.75
N LEU A 33 -19.52 -1.26 10.37
CA LEU A 33 -20.64 -2.08 9.96
C LEU A 33 -21.71 -2.19 11.06
N ARG A 34 -21.29 -2.38 12.32
CA ARG A 34 -22.20 -2.58 13.46
C ARG A 34 -22.84 -1.29 13.94
N LYS A 35 -22.05 -0.20 14.02
CA LYS A 35 -22.50 1.06 14.65
C LYS A 35 -23.20 2.00 13.68
N ASP A 36 -22.81 1.96 12.40
CA ASP A 36 -23.28 2.92 11.41
C ASP A 36 -24.05 2.25 10.26
N LEU A 37 -23.35 1.53 9.36
CA LEU A 37 -23.92 1.09 8.08
C LEU A 37 -25.08 0.10 8.23
N PHE A 38 -24.98 -0.85 9.16
CA PHE A 38 -25.96 -1.91 9.37
C PHE A 38 -26.40 -2.01 10.83
N LYS A 39 -26.46 -0.88 11.50
CA LYS A 39 -26.83 -0.77 12.91
C LYS A 39 -28.12 -1.51 13.24
N ASP A 40 -29.18 -1.26 12.47
CA ASP A 40 -30.50 -1.88 12.70
C ASP A 40 -30.46 -3.40 12.49
N ALA A 41 -29.73 -3.85 11.45
CA ALA A 41 -29.53 -5.27 11.20
C ALA A 41 -28.74 -5.95 12.31
N CYS A 42 -27.73 -5.26 12.83
CA CYS A 42 -26.91 -5.74 13.94
C CYS A 42 -27.73 -5.84 15.24
N GLN A 43 -28.63 -4.90 15.50
CA GLN A 43 -29.54 -4.97 16.67
C GLN A 43 -30.51 -6.16 16.59
N MET A 44 -30.98 -6.48 15.37
CA MET A 44 -31.90 -7.61 15.15
C MET A 44 -31.17 -8.97 15.17
N MET A 45 -29.92 -9.00 14.72
CA MET A 45 -29.15 -10.23 14.52
C MET A 45 -27.69 -10.03 14.99
N PRO A 46 -27.42 -9.76 16.28
CA PRO A 46 -26.11 -9.37 16.77
C PRO A 46 -25.05 -10.45 16.54
N ASP A 47 -25.40 -11.71 16.70
CA ASP A 47 -24.47 -12.84 16.55
C ASP A 47 -24.04 -13.10 15.11
N LYS A 48 -24.72 -12.49 14.15
CA LYS A 48 -24.41 -12.64 12.72
C LYS A 48 -23.18 -11.84 12.32
N PHE A 49 -22.89 -10.73 13.00
CA PHE A 49 -21.80 -9.82 12.66
C PHE A 49 -20.48 -10.25 13.32
N LYS A 50 -19.52 -10.64 12.50
CA LYS A 50 -18.20 -11.14 12.91
C LYS A 50 -17.10 -10.20 12.42
N ASN A 51 -15.90 -10.40 12.93
CA ASN A 51 -14.67 -9.81 12.40
C ASN A 51 -13.68 -10.91 12.08
N VAL A 52 -13.16 -10.91 10.86
CA VAL A 52 -11.96 -11.65 10.48
C VAL A 52 -11.12 -10.69 9.64
N THR A 53 -10.11 -10.11 10.24
CA THR A 53 -9.22 -9.17 9.55
C THR A 53 -8.50 -9.87 8.40
N ASN A 54 -8.44 -9.21 7.24
CA ASN A 54 -7.74 -9.74 6.08
C ASN A 54 -6.28 -10.02 6.41
N GLY A 55 -5.74 -11.05 5.78
CA GLY A 55 -4.33 -11.39 5.77
C GLY A 55 -3.81 -11.57 4.35
N ILE A 56 -2.58 -12.04 4.24
CA ILE A 56 -1.91 -12.37 2.98
C ILE A 56 -1.31 -13.76 3.04
N ASP A 57 -1.15 -14.39 1.90
CA ASP A 57 -0.38 -15.62 1.77
C ASP A 57 1.12 -15.28 1.74
N HIS A 58 1.81 -15.52 2.85
CA HIS A 58 3.24 -15.26 3.00
C HIS A 58 4.10 -16.17 2.13
N ARG A 59 3.63 -17.36 1.77
CA ARG A 59 4.34 -18.26 0.83
C ARG A 59 4.45 -17.62 -0.54
N ARG A 60 3.36 -16.99 -1.03
CA ARG A 60 3.40 -16.24 -2.28
C ARG A 60 4.11 -14.89 -2.13
N TRP A 61 3.66 -14.08 -1.16
CA TRP A 61 4.05 -12.67 -1.04
C TRP A 61 5.39 -12.42 -0.32
N LEU A 62 6.06 -13.50 0.13
CA LEU A 62 7.44 -13.49 0.58
C LEU A 62 8.25 -14.53 -0.18
N ALA A 63 8.03 -15.83 0.06
CA ALA A 63 8.91 -16.88 -0.44
C ALA A 63 8.96 -16.94 -1.97
N GLN A 64 7.82 -16.91 -2.64
CA GLN A 64 7.75 -17.04 -4.10
C GLN A 64 8.27 -15.81 -4.83
N ILE A 65 7.88 -14.59 -4.39
CA ILE A 65 8.20 -13.37 -5.13
C ILE A 65 9.55 -12.76 -4.76
N ASN A 66 10.14 -13.17 -3.63
CA ASN A 66 11.42 -12.65 -3.14
C ASN A 66 12.34 -13.79 -2.67
N PRO A 67 12.81 -14.63 -3.61
CA PRO A 67 13.59 -15.82 -3.27
C PRO A 67 14.89 -15.51 -2.54
N ARG A 68 15.51 -14.34 -2.78
CA ARG A 68 16.71 -13.90 -2.05
C ARG A 68 16.42 -13.63 -0.58
N LEU A 69 15.26 -13.01 -0.30
CA LEU A 69 14.83 -12.77 1.08
C LEU A 69 14.37 -14.07 1.74
N ASP A 70 13.69 -14.95 1.00
CA ASP A 70 13.30 -16.27 1.47
C ASP A 70 14.51 -17.10 1.93
N GLU A 71 15.58 -17.11 1.14
CA GLU A 71 16.83 -17.80 1.48
C GLU A 71 17.41 -17.28 2.82
N LEU A 72 17.48 -15.95 2.99
CA LEU A 72 17.93 -15.35 4.23
C LEU A 72 17.02 -15.70 5.41
N VAL A 73 15.71 -15.59 5.22
CA VAL A 73 14.71 -15.92 6.26
C VAL A 73 14.85 -17.39 6.70
N ARG A 74 15.00 -18.32 5.76
CA ARG A 74 15.22 -19.76 6.07
C ARG A 74 16.50 -19.96 6.90
N ALA A 75 17.57 -19.27 6.54
CA ALA A 75 18.83 -19.37 7.27
C ALA A 75 18.69 -18.87 8.73
N LEU A 76 17.98 -17.78 8.95
CA LEU A 76 17.84 -17.15 10.28
C LEU A 76 16.72 -17.78 11.12
N ALA A 77 15.61 -18.18 10.51
CA ALA A 77 14.47 -18.78 11.21
C ALA A 77 14.63 -20.28 11.50
N GLY A 78 15.66 -20.92 10.95
CA GLY A 78 15.94 -22.35 11.15
C GLY A 78 15.23 -23.27 10.18
N GLY A 79 15.02 -22.84 8.92
CA GLY A 79 14.48 -23.66 7.83
C GLY A 79 13.09 -23.25 7.37
N ASP A 80 12.33 -24.21 6.87
CA ASP A 80 11.07 -24.01 6.18
C ASP A 80 9.84 -23.89 7.10
N GLU A 81 10.04 -24.00 8.41
CA GLU A 81 8.95 -24.01 9.41
C GLU A 81 7.99 -22.82 9.23
N TYR A 82 8.52 -21.64 8.91
CA TYR A 82 7.71 -20.43 8.76
C TYR A 82 6.69 -20.52 7.61
N LEU A 83 6.89 -21.40 6.62
CA LEU A 83 5.93 -21.58 5.52
C LEU A 83 4.60 -22.20 5.98
N LEU A 84 4.64 -22.98 7.06
CA LEU A 84 3.46 -23.60 7.69
C LEU A 84 3.04 -22.84 8.95
N HIS A 85 4.02 -22.33 9.70
CA HIS A 85 3.87 -21.66 10.98
C HIS A 85 4.52 -20.28 10.91
N PRO A 86 3.82 -19.25 10.40
CA PRO A 86 4.38 -17.90 10.20
C PRO A 86 4.90 -17.26 11.50
N GLU A 87 4.49 -17.74 12.67
CA GLU A 87 4.99 -17.33 13.97
C GLU A 87 6.50 -17.57 14.11
N ALA A 88 7.08 -18.50 13.36
CA ALA A 88 8.53 -18.74 13.34
C ALA A 88 9.33 -17.51 12.85
N LEU A 89 8.69 -16.61 12.10
CA LEU A 89 9.31 -15.33 11.69
C LEU A 89 9.70 -14.43 12.87
N LYS A 90 9.11 -14.62 14.06
CA LYS A 90 9.52 -13.89 15.27
C LYS A 90 10.98 -14.14 15.66
N LYS A 91 11.57 -15.27 15.25
CA LYS A 91 12.99 -15.55 15.47
C LYS A 91 13.90 -14.49 14.82
N LEU A 92 13.41 -13.78 13.80
CA LEU A 92 14.16 -12.72 13.12
C LEU A 92 14.40 -11.49 14.00
N GLU A 93 13.59 -11.27 15.05
CA GLU A 93 13.76 -10.17 16.00
C GLU A 93 15.14 -10.19 16.67
N ALA A 94 15.72 -11.37 16.87
CA ALA A 94 17.07 -11.53 17.45
C ALA A 94 18.18 -10.93 16.58
N TYR A 95 17.91 -10.63 15.31
CA TYR A 95 18.87 -10.10 14.34
C TYR A 95 18.61 -8.63 13.99
N ALA A 96 17.73 -7.93 14.71
CA ALA A 96 17.34 -6.57 14.39
C ALA A 96 18.53 -5.60 14.36
N ASP A 97 19.54 -5.81 15.22
CA ASP A 97 20.74 -4.99 15.33
C ASP A 97 21.99 -5.68 14.72
N ASP A 98 21.84 -6.85 14.09
CA ASP A 98 22.97 -7.56 13.48
C ASP A 98 23.39 -6.87 12.17
N THR A 99 24.54 -6.22 12.19
CA THR A 99 25.09 -5.47 11.05
C THR A 99 25.27 -6.33 9.79
N ALA A 100 25.65 -7.61 9.94
CA ALA A 100 25.83 -8.49 8.80
C ALA A 100 24.49 -8.81 8.13
N VAL A 101 23.45 -9.06 8.94
CA VAL A 101 22.09 -9.30 8.45
C VAL A 101 21.51 -8.04 7.81
N LEU A 102 21.69 -6.87 8.42
CA LEU A 102 21.24 -5.59 7.86
C LEU A 102 21.90 -5.27 6.53
N ASN A 103 23.22 -5.50 6.40
CA ASN A 103 23.93 -5.35 5.13
C ASN A 103 23.39 -6.32 4.08
N ARG A 104 23.15 -7.57 4.46
CA ARG A 104 22.57 -8.57 3.53
C ARG A 104 21.16 -8.19 3.07
N LEU A 105 20.32 -7.64 3.92
CA LEU A 105 19.01 -7.09 3.54
C LEU A 105 19.14 -5.94 2.54
N GLY A 106 20.11 -5.05 2.73
CA GLY A 106 20.43 -3.97 1.80
C GLY A 106 20.83 -4.49 0.41
N GLU A 107 21.71 -5.50 0.35
CA GLU A 107 22.11 -6.16 -0.90
C GLU A 107 20.92 -6.81 -1.62
N ILE A 108 20.06 -7.51 -0.88
CA ILE A 108 18.84 -8.13 -1.42
C ILE A 108 17.92 -7.06 -2.01
N LYS A 109 17.68 -5.96 -1.27
CA LYS A 109 16.86 -4.85 -1.75
C LYS A 109 17.45 -4.25 -3.02
N ARG A 110 18.77 -4.00 -3.06
CA ARG A 110 19.46 -3.47 -4.23
C ARG A 110 19.28 -4.38 -5.45
N ALA A 111 19.48 -5.69 -5.28
CA ALA A 111 19.30 -6.66 -6.36
C ALA A 111 17.87 -6.68 -6.90
N ASN A 112 16.88 -6.65 -6.00
CA ASN A 112 15.46 -6.61 -6.38
C ASN A 112 15.09 -5.31 -7.13
N LYS A 113 15.68 -4.16 -6.77
CA LYS A 113 15.51 -2.88 -7.49
C LYS A 113 16.07 -2.96 -8.90
N LEU A 114 17.26 -3.55 -9.09
CA LEU A 114 17.86 -3.75 -10.40
C LEU A 114 17.02 -4.67 -11.29
N ASP A 115 16.53 -5.79 -10.75
CA ASP A 115 15.65 -6.71 -11.48
C ASP A 115 14.34 -6.04 -11.89
N PHE A 116 13.72 -5.28 -10.98
CA PHE A 116 12.51 -4.53 -11.28
C PHE A 116 12.74 -3.45 -12.33
N ALA A 117 13.84 -2.69 -12.24
CA ALA A 117 14.19 -1.67 -13.22
C ALA A 117 14.41 -2.28 -14.62
N ALA A 118 15.10 -3.43 -14.70
CA ALA A 118 15.27 -4.17 -15.94
C ALA A 118 13.92 -4.65 -16.52
N TYR A 119 13.04 -5.17 -15.67
CA TYR A 119 11.70 -5.61 -16.06
C TYR A 119 10.87 -4.44 -16.64
N VAL A 120 10.83 -3.30 -15.94
CA VAL A 120 10.05 -2.11 -16.38
C VAL A 120 10.64 -1.52 -17.65
N LYS A 121 11.95 -1.45 -17.77
CA LYS A 121 12.62 -1.01 -19.01
C LYS A 121 12.25 -1.90 -20.20
N LYS A 122 12.25 -3.22 -20.00
CA LYS A 122 11.91 -4.19 -21.06
C LYS A 122 10.43 -4.12 -21.46
N THR A 123 9.52 -3.96 -20.50
CA THR A 123 8.07 -4.09 -20.74
C THR A 123 7.37 -2.77 -21.03
N GLN A 124 7.90 -1.65 -20.54
CA GLN A 124 7.26 -0.32 -20.65
C GLN A 124 8.20 0.78 -21.17
N GLY A 125 9.47 0.47 -21.41
CA GLY A 125 10.45 1.44 -21.90
C GLY A 125 10.91 2.48 -20.87
N ILE A 126 10.50 2.33 -19.59
CA ILE A 126 10.79 3.27 -18.52
C ILE A 126 12.15 2.95 -17.90
N VAL A 127 13.00 3.96 -17.76
CA VAL A 127 14.30 3.85 -17.09
C VAL A 127 14.14 4.39 -15.65
N LEU A 128 14.40 3.54 -14.65
CA LEU A 128 14.34 3.91 -13.25
C LEU A 128 15.73 4.22 -12.70
N ASN A 129 15.84 5.28 -11.90
CA ASN A 129 17.02 5.54 -11.08
C ASN A 129 17.05 4.56 -9.90
N THR A 130 17.85 3.52 -9.97
CA THR A 130 17.94 2.49 -8.93
C THR A 130 18.70 2.92 -7.67
N ASP A 131 19.34 4.09 -7.67
CA ASP A 131 19.98 4.68 -6.49
C ASP A 131 18.98 5.53 -5.68
N ALA A 132 17.85 5.91 -6.29
CA ALA A 132 16.77 6.62 -5.63
C ALA A 132 15.93 5.69 -4.72
N ILE A 133 15.36 6.23 -3.66
CA ILE A 133 14.33 5.54 -2.86
C ILE A 133 13.10 5.27 -3.76
N PHE A 134 12.60 4.04 -3.76
CA PHE A 134 11.35 3.70 -4.43
C PHE A 134 10.17 3.92 -3.49
N ASP A 135 9.52 5.08 -3.63
CA ASP A 135 8.27 5.43 -2.94
C ASP A 135 7.07 5.05 -3.82
N VAL A 136 6.24 4.15 -3.33
CA VAL A 136 5.28 3.42 -4.15
C VAL A 136 3.85 3.64 -3.69
N GLN A 137 2.98 4.08 -4.61
CA GLN A 137 1.53 4.12 -4.43
C GLN A 137 0.82 3.38 -5.55
N VAL A 138 0.64 2.08 -5.38
CA VAL A 138 0.00 1.20 -6.37
C VAL A 138 -1.29 0.59 -5.83
N LYS A 139 -2.39 1.01 -6.40
CA LYS A 139 -3.77 0.63 -6.05
C LYS A 139 -4.74 1.16 -7.08
N ARG A 140 -6.00 0.67 -7.12
CA ARG A 140 -7.03 1.30 -7.95
C ARG A 140 -7.09 2.79 -7.66
N LEU A 141 -7.25 3.62 -8.70
CA LEU A 141 -7.40 5.05 -8.50
C LEU A 141 -8.79 5.35 -7.97
N HIS A 142 -8.82 6.04 -6.85
CA HIS A 142 -10.05 6.52 -6.23
C HIS A 142 -9.74 7.74 -5.35
N GLU A 143 -10.65 8.71 -5.27
CA GLU A 143 -10.43 9.96 -4.54
C GLU A 143 -10.09 9.69 -3.07
N TYR A 144 -10.79 8.77 -2.39
CA TYR A 144 -10.50 8.46 -0.99
C TYR A 144 -9.11 7.83 -0.74
N LYS A 145 -8.47 7.24 -1.77
CA LYS A 145 -7.10 6.71 -1.66
C LYS A 145 -6.03 7.79 -1.75
N ARG A 146 -6.43 9.00 -2.07
CA ARG A 146 -5.67 10.25 -2.04
C ARG A 146 -4.40 10.28 -2.90
N GLN A 147 -4.42 9.61 -4.06
CA GLN A 147 -3.33 9.75 -5.03
C GLN A 147 -3.14 11.20 -5.46
N LEU A 148 -4.21 11.99 -5.53
CA LEU A 148 -4.13 13.42 -5.80
C LEU A 148 -3.31 14.16 -4.72
N MET A 149 -3.53 13.87 -3.45
CA MET A 149 -2.76 14.48 -2.35
C MET A 149 -1.27 14.15 -2.46
N ASN A 150 -0.93 12.89 -2.74
CA ASN A 150 0.46 12.50 -2.98
C ASN A 150 1.06 13.22 -4.20
N THR A 151 0.29 13.36 -5.28
CA THR A 151 0.71 14.13 -6.48
C THR A 151 0.98 15.61 -6.14
N MET A 152 0.15 16.24 -5.30
CA MET A 152 0.35 17.62 -4.85
C MET A 152 1.58 17.75 -3.94
N SER A 153 1.85 16.75 -3.08
CA SER A 153 3.07 16.70 -2.28
C SER A 153 4.32 16.62 -3.16
N ILE A 154 4.30 15.81 -4.20
CA ILE A 154 5.40 15.70 -5.17
C ILE A 154 5.60 17.03 -5.92
N LEU A 155 4.51 17.69 -6.30
CA LEU A 155 4.57 19.01 -6.94
C LEU A 155 5.20 20.06 -6.01
N HIS A 156 4.88 20.03 -4.73
CA HIS A 156 5.51 20.89 -3.73
C HIS A 156 7.02 20.61 -3.62
N LEU A 157 7.44 19.35 -3.53
CA LEU A 157 8.86 18.98 -3.52
C LEU A 157 9.58 19.47 -4.79
N TYR A 158 8.93 19.34 -5.94
CA TYR A 158 9.46 19.84 -7.21
C TYR A 158 9.75 21.34 -7.17
N PHE A 159 8.82 22.15 -6.67
CA PHE A 159 9.04 23.59 -6.55
C PHE A 159 10.12 23.93 -5.53
N CYS A 160 10.17 23.26 -4.38
CA CYS A 160 11.22 23.45 -3.38
C CYS A 160 12.62 23.07 -3.90
N LEU A 161 12.71 22.11 -4.81
CA LEU A 161 13.97 21.78 -5.49
C LEU A 161 14.35 22.88 -6.50
N LYS A 162 13.37 23.43 -7.23
CA LYS A 162 13.60 24.49 -8.23
C LYS A 162 14.00 25.81 -7.63
N ASP A 163 13.40 26.22 -6.54
CA ASP A 163 13.72 27.47 -5.87
C ASP A 163 14.90 27.37 -4.90
N GLY A 164 15.43 26.15 -4.69
CA GLY A 164 16.60 25.90 -3.85
C GLY A 164 16.31 25.89 -2.35
N THR A 165 15.06 25.92 -1.94
CA THR A 165 14.69 25.84 -0.51
C THR A 165 14.90 24.44 0.06
N LEU A 166 14.89 23.39 -0.80
CA LEU A 166 15.20 22.02 -0.44
C LEU A 166 16.55 21.60 -1.01
N THR A 167 17.61 21.76 -0.22
CA THR A 167 19.00 21.45 -0.63
C THR A 167 19.41 20.03 -0.32
N ASP A 168 19.01 19.50 0.84
CA ASP A 168 19.28 18.13 1.29
C ASP A 168 18.05 17.25 0.99
N PHE A 169 18.05 16.64 -0.20
CA PHE A 169 16.99 15.76 -0.65
C PHE A 169 17.56 14.44 -1.15
N THR A 170 17.25 13.37 -0.45
CA THR A 170 17.63 12.02 -0.89
C THR A 170 16.91 11.68 -2.19
N PRO A 171 17.62 11.25 -3.23
CA PRO A 171 17.02 10.87 -4.49
C PRO A 171 15.83 9.93 -4.30
N THR A 172 14.69 10.29 -4.89
CA THR A 172 13.43 9.54 -4.74
C THR A 172 12.73 9.36 -6.07
N ALA A 173 12.33 8.14 -6.36
CA ALA A 173 11.46 7.78 -7.49
C ALA A 173 10.06 7.47 -6.95
N PHE A 174 9.11 8.35 -7.24
CA PHE A 174 7.69 8.16 -6.92
C PHE A 174 7.03 7.30 -7.99
N ILE A 175 6.62 6.10 -7.61
CA ILE A 175 6.10 5.09 -8.53
C ILE A 175 4.61 4.90 -8.30
N PHE A 176 3.80 5.34 -9.26
CA PHE A 176 2.37 5.11 -9.28
C PHE A 176 2.01 3.91 -10.17
N GLY A 177 0.93 3.24 -9.82
CA GLY A 177 0.31 2.22 -10.66
C GLY A 177 -1.17 2.11 -10.30
N ALA A 178 -2.04 2.41 -11.26
CA ALA A 178 -3.46 2.46 -11.01
C ALA A 178 -4.28 2.10 -12.24
N LYS A 179 -5.52 1.68 -12.00
CA LYS A 179 -6.57 1.58 -13.01
C LYS A 179 -7.81 2.30 -12.49
N ALA A 180 -8.49 3.04 -13.36
CA ALA A 180 -9.75 3.70 -13.07
C ALA A 180 -10.92 2.97 -13.73
N ALA A 181 -12.11 3.00 -13.13
CA ALA A 181 -13.32 2.56 -13.78
C ALA A 181 -13.60 3.43 -15.03
N PRO A 182 -14.15 2.87 -16.12
CA PRO A 182 -14.35 3.61 -17.38
C PRO A 182 -15.14 4.90 -17.24
N GLY A 183 -16.18 4.92 -16.40
CA GLY A 183 -17.03 6.08 -16.14
C GLY A 183 -16.50 7.06 -15.11
N TYR A 184 -15.40 6.77 -14.41
CA TYR A 184 -14.88 7.60 -13.33
C TYR A 184 -13.99 8.74 -13.88
N ALA A 185 -14.62 9.82 -14.32
CA ALA A 185 -13.96 10.93 -15.01
C ALA A 185 -12.86 11.59 -14.15
N VAL A 186 -13.13 11.83 -12.86
CA VAL A 186 -12.16 12.45 -11.93
C VAL A 186 -10.91 11.57 -11.78
N ALA A 187 -11.08 10.27 -11.60
CA ALA A 187 -9.96 9.32 -11.51
C ALA A 187 -9.08 9.37 -12.78
N LYS A 188 -9.68 9.43 -13.95
CA LYS A 188 -8.94 9.55 -15.23
C LYS A 188 -8.18 10.87 -15.35
N ARG A 189 -8.75 11.96 -14.83
CA ARG A 189 -8.07 13.28 -14.77
C ARG A 189 -6.87 13.24 -13.85
N ILE A 190 -6.96 12.55 -12.69
CA ILE A 190 -5.83 12.37 -11.76
C ILE A 190 -4.72 11.56 -12.43
N ILE A 191 -5.02 10.48 -13.13
CA ILE A 191 -4.02 9.72 -13.90
C ILE A 191 -3.33 10.63 -14.94
N ARG A 192 -4.10 11.45 -15.65
CA ARG A 192 -3.54 12.41 -16.61
C ARG A 192 -2.63 13.42 -15.93
N LEU A 193 -3.04 13.97 -14.78
CA LEU A 193 -2.22 14.91 -14.00
C LEU A 193 -0.88 14.29 -13.59
N ILE A 194 -0.90 13.06 -13.06
CA ILE A 194 0.33 12.34 -12.67
C ILE A 194 1.26 12.17 -13.86
N ASN A 195 0.74 11.78 -15.02
CA ASN A 195 1.56 11.61 -16.23
C ASN A 195 2.09 12.94 -16.77
N SER A 196 1.30 14.02 -16.71
CA SER A 196 1.77 15.36 -17.12
C SER A 196 2.86 15.88 -16.20
N LEU A 197 2.69 15.69 -14.88
CA LEU A 197 3.70 16.04 -13.90
C LEU A 197 4.98 15.20 -14.06
N ALA A 198 4.85 13.90 -14.34
CA ALA A 198 5.96 13.02 -14.63
C ALA A 198 6.77 13.50 -15.86
N ALA A 199 6.09 13.89 -16.93
CA ALA A 199 6.74 14.39 -18.13
C ALA A 199 7.53 15.69 -17.86
N GLU A 200 6.98 16.61 -17.08
CA GLU A 200 7.62 17.87 -16.69
C GLU A 200 8.84 17.64 -15.79
N ILE A 201 8.66 16.91 -14.68
CA ILE A 201 9.71 16.66 -13.69
C ILE A 201 10.87 15.87 -14.28
N ASN A 202 10.58 14.80 -15.03
CA ASN A 202 11.63 13.92 -15.55
C ASN A 202 12.44 14.59 -16.70
N ALA A 203 11.89 15.64 -17.32
CA ALA A 203 12.60 16.45 -18.31
C ALA A 203 13.43 17.60 -17.69
N ASP A 204 13.15 18.00 -16.46
CA ASP A 204 13.79 19.12 -15.80
C ASP A 204 15.22 18.74 -15.33
N PRO A 205 16.28 19.42 -15.82
CA PRO A 205 17.66 19.14 -15.45
C PRO A 205 17.94 19.26 -13.94
N ILE A 206 17.20 20.11 -13.23
CA ILE A 206 17.35 20.34 -11.78
C ILE A 206 16.93 19.10 -11.00
N CYS A 207 15.95 18.34 -11.54
CA CYS A 207 15.37 17.17 -10.89
C CYS A 207 16.02 15.85 -11.33
N ARG A 208 16.75 15.81 -12.45
CA ARG A 208 17.17 14.61 -13.19
C ARG A 208 17.61 13.43 -12.34
N ASP A 209 18.48 13.64 -11.35
CA ASP A 209 19.04 12.56 -10.51
C ASP A 209 18.50 12.59 -9.07
N ARG A 210 17.53 13.47 -8.80
CA ARG A 210 16.99 13.71 -7.45
C ARG A 210 15.54 13.29 -7.32
N LEU A 211 14.70 13.69 -8.26
CA LEU A 211 13.26 13.47 -8.22
C LEU A 211 12.80 12.84 -9.54
N GLN A 212 12.23 11.65 -9.46
CA GLN A 212 11.65 10.96 -10.60
C GLN A 212 10.19 10.63 -10.31
N VAL A 213 9.31 10.79 -11.29
CA VAL A 213 7.91 10.37 -11.19
C VAL A 213 7.60 9.39 -12.30
N VAL A 214 7.01 8.25 -11.95
CA VAL A 214 6.70 7.17 -12.90
C VAL A 214 5.27 6.69 -12.69
N PHE A 215 4.55 6.52 -13.78
CA PHE A 215 3.23 5.86 -13.78
C PHE A 215 3.33 4.53 -14.54
N LEU A 216 3.17 3.42 -13.83
CA LEU A 216 3.21 2.08 -14.41
C LEU A 216 1.85 1.71 -14.99
N GLU A 217 1.87 1.30 -16.26
CA GLU A 217 0.66 0.87 -16.94
C GLU A 217 0.17 -0.48 -16.43
N ASN A 218 -1.15 -0.65 -16.49
CA ASN A 218 -1.84 -1.92 -16.23
C ASN A 218 -1.37 -2.62 -14.95
N TYR A 219 -1.37 -1.89 -13.83
CA TYR A 219 -1.05 -2.48 -12.53
C TYR A 219 -1.94 -3.70 -12.25
N ARG A 220 -1.32 -4.85 -12.03
CA ARG A 220 -1.92 -6.15 -11.82
C ARG A 220 -1.04 -7.02 -10.94
N VAL A 221 -1.52 -8.21 -10.55
CA VAL A 221 -0.81 -9.13 -9.64
C VAL A 221 0.62 -9.43 -10.12
N SER A 222 0.81 -9.77 -11.39
CA SER A 222 2.15 -10.07 -11.92
C SER A 222 3.12 -8.88 -11.87
N LEU A 223 2.64 -7.64 -12.05
CA LEU A 223 3.47 -6.46 -11.86
C LEU A 223 3.76 -6.21 -10.37
N ALA A 224 2.78 -6.45 -9.50
CA ALA A 224 2.96 -6.33 -8.04
C ALA A 224 4.02 -7.28 -7.51
N GLU A 225 4.09 -8.50 -8.04
CA GLU A 225 5.09 -9.51 -7.67
C GLU A 225 6.53 -9.08 -7.94
N HIS A 226 6.77 -8.29 -8.97
CA HIS A 226 8.09 -7.70 -9.26
C HIS A 226 8.35 -6.41 -8.46
N LEU A 227 7.32 -5.60 -8.26
CA LEU A 227 7.47 -4.28 -7.63
C LEU A 227 7.65 -4.37 -6.11
N MET A 228 6.88 -5.22 -5.43
CA MET A 228 6.87 -5.25 -3.96
C MET A 228 8.24 -5.57 -3.34
N PRO A 229 9.03 -6.54 -3.86
CA PRO A 229 10.38 -6.78 -3.36
C PRO A 229 11.35 -5.60 -3.55
N ALA A 230 11.12 -4.77 -4.57
CA ALA A 230 11.95 -3.62 -4.91
C ALA A 230 11.60 -2.33 -4.16
N SER A 231 10.43 -2.29 -3.51
CA SER A 231 9.90 -1.07 -2.89
C SER A 231 10.54 -0.80 -1.53
N GLU A 232 10.75 0.49 -1.21
CA GLU A 232 11.32 0.93 0.08
C GLU A 232 10.29 1.69 0.90
N VAL A 233 9.38 2.44 0.26
CA VAL A 233 8.29 3.15 0.91
C VAL A 233 6.96 2.77 0.26
N SER A 234 5.94 2.55 1.09
CA SER A 234 4.58 2.18 0.68
C SER A 234 3.58 3.22 1.17
N GLN A 235 2.89 3.89 0.24
CA GLN A 235 1.89 4.91 0.54
C GLN A 235 0.51 4.29 0.80
N GLN A 236 0.05 4.36 2.06
CA GLN A 236 -1.22 3.81 2.54
C GLN A 236 -2.05 4.91 3.20
N ILE A 237 -2.31 5.98 2.45
CA ILE A 237 -2.76 7.29 2.91
C ILE A 237 -4.25 7.55 2.67
N SER A 238 -5.12 6.54 2.70
CA SER A 238 -6.57 6.69 2.53
C SER A 238 -7.19 7.67 3.54
N THR A 239 -8.30 8.29 3.16
CA THR A 239 -9.13 9.06 4.10
C THR A 239 -9.68 8.09 5.16
N ALA A 240 -9.58 8.46 6.43
CA ALA A 240 -9.99 7.61 7.54
C ALA A 240 -11.44 7.11 7.42
N GLY A 241 -11.65 5.84 7.74
CA GLY A 241 -12.96 5.17 7.67
C GLY A 241 -13.42 4.81 6.26
N LYS A 242 -12.57 4.94 5.23
CA LYS A 242 -12.94 4.65 3.83
C LYS A 242 -12.31 3.37 3.27
N GLU A 243 -11.11 2.99 3.73
CA GLU A 243 -10.46 1.72 3.34
C GLU A 243 -10.86 0.63 4.34
N ALA A 244 -11.65 -0.33 3.90
CA ALA A 244 -12.17 -1.38 4.79
C ALA A 244 -11.05 -2.22 5.44
N SER A 245 -9.96 -2.47 4.75
CA SER A 245 -8.81 -3.21 5.26
C SER A 245 -7.51 -2.82 4.55
N GLY A 246 -7.39 -3.11 3.27
CA GLY A 246 -6.13 -3.11 2.53
C GLY A 246 -5.31 -4.37 2.79
N THR A 247 -4.68 -4.90 1.74
CA THR A 247 -3.75 -6.04 1.82
C THR A 247 -2.39 -5.73 1.20
N GLY A 248 -2.32 -4.72 0.34
CA GLY A 248 -1.06 -4.22 -0.21
C GLY A 248 -0.08 -3.76 0.87
N ASN A 249 -0.59 -3.07 1.89
CA ASN A 249 0.17 -2.66 3.06
C ASN A 249 0.92 -3.83 3.73
N MET A 250 0.29 -5.00 3.89
CA MET A 250 0.90 -6.18 4.47
C MET A 250 1.96 -6.78 3.55
N LYS A 251 1.71 -6.81 2.24
CA LYS A 251 2.63 -7.36 1.23
C LYS A 251 3.90 -6.53 1.11
N PHE A 252 3.79 -5.21 1.09
CA PHE A 252 4.93 -4.30 1.10
C PHE A 252 5.77 -4.45 2.37
N MET A 253 5.13 -4.46 3.54
CA MET A 253 5.82 -4.63 4.82
C MET A 253 6.56 -5.98 4.89
N MET A 254 5.94 -7.06 4.42
CA MET A 254 6.56 -8.40 4.37
C MET A 254 7.84 -8.41 3.52
N ASN A 255 7.98 -7.47 2.58
CA ASN A 255 9.15 -7.29 1.73
C ASN A 255 10.07 -6.14 2.18
N GLY A 256 9.92 -5.67 3.42
CA GLY A 256 10.78 -4.66 4.04
C GLY A 256 10.52 -3.22 3.60
N ALA A 257 9.35 -2.91 3.03
CA ALA A 257 8.98 -1.53 2.75
C ALA A 257 8.36 -0.86 3.97
N LEU A 258 8.84 0.34 4.30
CA LEU A 258 8.27 1.19 5.33
C LEU A 258 6.88 1.69 4.91
N THR A 259 5.98 1.86 5.87
CA THR A 259 4.64 2.37 5.58
C THR A 259 4.52 3.84 5.96
N VAL A 260 4.13 4.66 4.99
CA VAL A 260 3.55 5.99 5.25
C VAL A 260 2.03 5.84 5.14
N GLY A 261 1.30 6.10 6.20
CA GLY A 261 -0.11 5.77 6.21
C GLY A 261 -0.96 6.56 7.17
N THR A 262 -2.26 6.30 7.11
CA THR A 262 -3.26 6.79 8.06
C THR A 262 -3.80 5.64 8.89
N LEU A 263 -4.35 5.95 10.07
CA LEU A 263 -5.06 4.99 10.91
C LEU A 263 -6.43 4.68 10.30
N ASP A 264 -6.41 3.78 9.31
CA ASP A 264 -7.58 3.33 8.55
C ASP A 264 -7.45 1.85 8.19
N GLY A 265 -8.57 1.14 8.13
CA GLY A 265 -8.61 -0.28 7.80
C GLY A 265 -7.68 -1.12 8.68
N ALA A 266 -6.91 -2.02 8.06
CA ALA A 266 -5.96 -2.88 8.76
C ALA A 266 -4.70 -2.13 9.27
N ASN A 267 -4.48 -0.86 8.87
CA ASN A 267 -3.37 -0.08 9.41
C ASN A 267 -3.52 0.18 10.93
N VAL A 268 -4.74 0.26 11.44
CA VAL A 268 -4.99 0.42 12.89
C VAL A 268 -4.39 -0.75 13.66
N GLU A 269 -4.78 -1.99 13.32
CA GLU A 269 -4.29 -3.20 13.99
C GLU A 269 -2.78 -3.43 13.77
N ARG A 270 -2.26 -2.98 12.62
CA ARG A 270 -0.81 -3.02 12.34
C ARG A 270 -0.05 -2.06 13.22
N HIS A 271 -0.52 -0.82 13.34
CA HIS A 271 0.09 0.19 14.20
C HIS A 271 0.09 -0.23 15.68
N GLU A 272 -1.03 -0.81 16.17
CA GLU A 272 -1.11 -1.35 17.53
C GLU A 272 -0.03 -2.41 17.82
N ARG A 273 0.41 -3.15 16.80
CA ARG A 273 1.43 -4.19 16.94
C ARG A 273 2.85 -3.71 16.69
N LEU A 274 3.02 -2.71 15.83
CA LEU A 274 4.34 -2.20 15.42
C LEU A 274 4.82 -1.04 16.28
N GLY A 275 3.90 -0.26 16.86
CA GLY A 275 4.21 1.00 17.54
C GLY A 275 4.51 2.16 16.59
N ASP A 276 4.63 3.36 17.16
CA ASP A 276 4.86 4.61 16.43
C ASP A 276 6.22 4.66 15.70
N GLU A 277 7.21 3.95 16.21
CA GLU A 277 8.58 3.96 15.67
C GLU A 277 8.73 3.22 14.34
N ASN A 278 7.79 2.32 14.03
CA ASN A 278 7.87 1.43 12.87
C ASN A 278 6.87 1.76 11.76
N MET A 279 6.14 2.87 11.89
CA MET A 279 5.16 3.31 10.91
C MET A 279 5.04 4.83 10.91
N PHE A 280 5.19 5.46 9.74
CA PHE A 280 5.03 6.90 9.58
C PHE A 280 3.54 7.25 9.43
N LEU A 281 2.96 7.85 10.47
CA LEU A 281 1.55 8.21 10.50
C LEU A 281 1.33 9.65 10.04
N LEU A 282 0.42 9.82 9.11
CA LEU A 282 -0.16 11.14 8.81
C LEU A 282 -1.25 11.45 9.83
N SER A 283 -1.15 12.64 10.45
CA SER A 283 -2.14 13.09 11.42
C SER A 283 -3.54 13.16 10.79
N LEU A 284 -4.55 12.67 11.52
CA LEU A 284 -5.97 12.76 11.14
C LEU A 284 -6.58 14.12 11.48
N ILE A 285 -5.94 14.94 12.33
CA ILE A 285 -6.48 16.22 12.83
C ILE A 285 -6.75 17.22 11.70
N HIS A 286 -6.02 17.11 10.58
CA HIS A 286 -6.17 17.96 9.41
C HIS A 286 -6.97 17.34 8.26
N ILE A 287 -7.65 16.20 8.50
CA ILE A 287 -8.29 15.38 7.47
C ILE A 287 -9.82 15.33 7.63
N SER A 288 -10.40 16.08 8.55
CA SER A 288 -11.84 16.27 8.54
C SER A 288 -12.21 17.03 7.27
N GLU A 289 -12.88 16.34 6.33
CA GLU A 289 -13.52 17.03 5.21
C GLU A 289 -14.47 18.07 5.80
N PRO A 290 -14.51 19.30 5.26
CA PRO A 290 -15.58 20.24 5.61
C PRO A 290 -16.90 19.57 5.25
N THR A 291 -17.76 19.41 6.23
CA THR A 291 -19.16 18.96 6.07
C THR A 291 -19.93 19.91 5.17
#